data_af414fc9b5e719cec925e73a2294eb0d
#
_entry.id   af414fc9b5e719cec925e73a2294eb0d
#
_cell.length_a   1.000
_cell.length_b   1.000
_cell.length_c   1.000
_cell.angle_alpha   90.00
_cell.angle_beta   90.00
_cell.angle_gamma   90.00
#
_symmetry.space_group_name_H-M   'P 1'
#
loop_
_entity.id
_entity.type
_entity.pdbx_description
1 polymer ?
#
loop_
_entity_poly.entity_id
_entity_poly.type
_entity_poly.pdbx_seq_one_letter_code
_entity_poly.pdbx_strand_id
1 'polypeptide(L)'
;MECTSIKFELFWRKISRKDGCKGVSETALIKLLEEAMEKRYTCCIFDLDGTIINTIHALTHTTNLVLGRFGLGPLSEERVKKIVGDGYKKQMERSLLACGDKELAHFEECLPVYREVFRENCLYRLEPYEGMRELLAAMKAAGWKLAVLTNKPHDRGIESVEAVYGKGYFDYILGEQEGIPKKPDPEGAYRVMKALGVKAEDCLYMGDTNTDMRTAANAGLDAVGAAWGFRGREELEAFHPKFLADSPGELLEMLGLEKFY
;
A
#
# COMPACT_ATOMS: atom_id res chain seq x y z
N MET A 1 0.71 -31.77 -12.06
CA MET A 1 1.39 -31.60 -13.38
C MET A 1 0.40 -31.36 -14.54
N GLU A 2 -0.84 -31.84 -14.52
CA GLU A 2 -1.78 -31.68 -15.64
C GLU A 2 -2.43 -30.29 -15.78
N CYS A 3 -2.59 -29.54 -14.68
CA CYS A 3 -3.26 -28.23 -14.72
C CYS A 3 -2.39 -27.12 -15.38
N THR A 4 -1.07 -27.22 -15.30
CA THR A 4 -0.11 -26.28 -15.90
C THR A 4 -0.08 -26.39 -17.44
N SER A 5 -0.28 -27.60 -17.97
CA SER A 5 -0.27 -27.88 -19.41
C SER A 5 -1.48 -27.28 -20.11
N ILE A 6 -2.66 -27.30 -19.49
CA ILE A 6 -3.91 -26.78 -20.08
C ILE A 6 -3.91 -25.24 -20.14
N LYS A 7 -3.40 -24.57 -19.09
CA LYS A 7 -3.27 -23.09 -19.07
C LYS A 7 -2.26 -22.61 -20.11
N PHE A 8 -1.16 -23.33 -20.29
CA PHE A 8 -0.16 -23.07 -21.31
C PHE A 8 -0.73 -23.20 -22.74
N GLU A 9 -1.52 -24.21 -23.00
CA GLU A 9 -2.12 -24.46 -24.32
C GLU A 9 -3.17 -23.39 -24.68
N LEU A 10 -3.95 -22.93 -23.72
CA LEU A 10 -4.95 -21.86 -23.90
C LEU A 10 -4.27 -20.51 -24.15
N PHE A 11 -3.20 -20.21 -23.43
CA PHE A 11 -2.41 -18.97 -23.61
C PHE A 11 -1.67 -18.97 -24.96
N TRP A 12 -1.08 -20.12 -25.35
CA TRP A 12 -0.45 -20.30 -26.65
C TRP A 12 -1.42 -20.09 -27.81
N ARG A 13 -2.61 -20.66 -27.75
CA ARG A 13 -3.67 -20.47 -28.76
C ARG A 13 -4.13 -19.01 -28.87
N LYS A 14 -4.00 -18.22 -27.82
CA LYS A 14 -4.38 -16.79 -27.80
C LYS A 14 -3.30 -15.90 -28.44
N ILE A 15 -2.03 -16.24 -28.28
CA ILE A 15 -0.88 -15.50 -28.83
C ILE A 15 -0.62 -15.88 -30.29
N SER A 16 -0.67 -17.15 -30.64
CA SER A 16 -0.45 -17.63 -32.01
C SER A 16 -1.51 -17.17 -33.02
N ARG A 17 -2.66 -16.67 -32.55
CA ARG A 17 -3.71 -16.07 -33.39
C ARG A 17 -3.51 -14.57 -33.69
N LYS A 18 -2.55 -13.90 -33.06
CA LYS A 18 -2.21 -12.51 -33.39
C LYS A 18 -0.94 -12.49 -34.25
N ASP A 19 -1.09 -12.12 -35.51
CA ASP A 19 -0.05 -12.05 -36.57
C ASP A 19 1.14 -11.10 -36.28
N GLY A 20 1.68 -11.06 -35.04
CA GLY A 20 2.69 -10.11 -34.59
C GLY A 20 4.07 -10.66 -34.23
N CYS A 21 4.23 -11.98 -34.09
CA CYS A 21 5.52 -12.57 -33.63
C CYS A 21 6.34 -13.15 -34.75
N LYS A 22 6.71 -12.35 -35.78
CA LYS A 22 7.70 -12.75 -36.78
C LYS A 22 9.11 -12.53 -36.22
N GLY A 23 9.80 -13.62 -35.85
CA GLY A 23 11.22 -13.58 -35.52
C GLY A 23 11.66 -14.10 -34.16
N VAL A 24 10.75 -14.48 -33.28
CA VAL A 24 11.10 -15.10 -31.98
C VAL A 24 10.94 -16.62 -32.11
N SER A 25 12.01 -17.39 -31.85
CA SER A 25 11.92 -18.84 -31.87
C SER A 25 10.98 -19.35 -30.77
N GLU A 26 10.27 -20.46 -31.00
CA GLU A 26 9.41 -21.11 -30.02
C GLU A 26 10.15 -21.35 -28.69
N THR A 27 11.41 -21.76 -28.75
CA THR A 27 12.28 -21.96 -27.58
C THR A 27 12.56 -20.66 -26.81
N ALA A 28 12.75 -19.54 -27.50
CA ALA A 28 12.96 -18.25 -26.85
C ALA A 28 11.68 -17.70 -26.19
N LEU A 29 10.53 -17.97 -26.82
CA LEU A 29 9.23 -17.60 -26.26
C LEU A 29 8.87 -18.47 -25.05
N ILE A 30 9.16 -19.77 -25.12
CA ILE A 30 8.99 -20.69 -23.97
C ILE A 30 9.87 -20.23 -22.81
N LYS A 31 11.14 -19.90 -23.07
CA LYS A 31 12.07 -19.40 -22.05
C LYS A 31 11.61 -18.07 -21.46
N LEU A 32 11.10 -17.12 -22.26
CA LEU A 32 10.53 -15.87 -21.79
C LEU A 32 9.24 -16.08 -20.96
N LEU A 33 8.44 -17.07 -21.33
CA LEU A 33 7.23 -17.46 -20.58
C LEU A 33 7.58 -18.17 -19.27
N GLU A 34 8.59 -19.05 -19.28
CA GLU A 34 9.13 -19.69 -18.10
C GLU A 34 9.75 -18.65 -17.15
N GLU A 35 10.54 -17.73 -17.64
CA GLU A 35 11.09 -16.60 -16.86
C GLU A 35 9.99 -15.66 -16.33
N ALA A 36 8.92 -15.42 -17.09
CA ALA A 36 7.76 -14.62 -16.64
C ALA A 36 6.87 -15.38 -15.63
N MET A 37 6.85 -16.72 -15.68
CA MET A 37 6.15 -17.58 -14.73
C MET A 37 6.99 -17.93 -13.50
N GLU A 38 8.31 -17.76 -13.57
CA GLU A 38 9.24 -18.16 -12.49
C GLU A 38 9.36 -17.16 -11.34
N LYS A 39 8.98 -15.90 -11.52
CA LYS A 39 9.02 -14.94 -10.41
C LYS A 39 7.82 -15.09 -9.50
N ARG A 40 7.84 -16.13 -8.67
CA ARG A 40 6.85 -16.35 -7.61
C ARG A 40 7.18 -15.47 -6.42
N TYR A 41 6.46 -14.35 -6.28
CA TYR A 41 6.50 -13.62 -5.02
C TYR A 41 5.99 -14.50 -3.88
N THR A 42 6.62 -14.36 -2.73
CA THR A 42 6.28 -15.09 -1.50
C THR A 42 5.99 -14.15 -0.33
N CYS A 43 6.07 -12.85 -0.57
CA CYS A 43 5.83 -11.81 0.41
C CYS A 43 5.22 -10.58 -0.25
N CYS A 44 4.33 -9.90 0.49
CA CYS A 44 3.91 -8.54 0.16
C CYS A 44 3.98 -7.65 1.41
N ILE A 45 4.66 -6.51 1.27
CA ILE A 45 4.68 -5.44 2.25
C ILE A 45 3.68 -4.38 1.80
N PHE A 46 2.73 -4.05 2.65
CA PHE A 46 1.65 -3.11 2.35
C PHE A 46 1.85 -1.81 3.13
N ASP A 47 1.55 -0.68 2.49
CA ASP A 47 1.14 0.49 3.27
C ASP A 47 -0.22 0.23 3.91
N LEU A 48 -0.61 1.10 4.85
CA LEU A 48 -1.84 0.96 5.62
C LEU A 48 -2.92 1.90 5.10
N ASP A 49 -2.70 3.21 5.31
CA ASP A 49 -3.70 4.27 5.12
C ASP A 49 -3.90 4.55 3.63
N GLY A 50 -5.07 4.22 3.06
CA GLY A 50 -5.33 4.36 1.63
C GLY A 50 -4.97 3.12 0.80
N THR A 51 -4.28 2.15 1.38
CA THR A 51 -3.87 0.92 0.68
C THR A 51 -4.72 -0.27 1.08
N ILE A 52 -4.59 -0.75 2.33
CA ILE A 52 -5.37 -1.90 2.83
C ILE A 52 -6.59 -1.50 3.65
N ILE A 53 -6.60 -0.28 4.22
CA ILE A 53 -7.71 0.28 4.99
C ILE A 53 -8.05 1.68 4.44
N ASN A 54 -9.32 1.93 4.19
CA ASN A 54 -9.82 3.28 3.96
C ASN A 54 -9.92 3.99 5.30
N THR A 55 -8.92 4.80 5.61
CA THR A 55 -8.81 5.55 6.87
C THR A 55 -9.16 7.02 6.72
N ILE A 56 -9.63 7.45 5.52
CA ILE A 56 -9.85 8.87 5.23
C ILE A 56 -10.82 9.54 6.20
N HIS A 57 -11.84 8.81 6.64
CA HIS A 57 -12.81 9.32 7.61
C HIS A 57 -12.15 9.63 8.96
N ALA A 58 -11.33 8.72 9.49
CA ALA A 58 -10.61 8.92 10.75
C ALA A 58 -9.60 10.06 10.65
N LEU A 59 -8.83 10.12 9.56
CA LEU A 59 -7.83 11.16 9.32
C LEU A 59 -8.48 12.54 9.19
N THR A 60 -9.57 12.65 8.41
CA THR A 60 -10.29 13.91 8.22
C THR A 60 -10.96 14.36 9.50
N HIS A 61 -11.64 13.45 10.19
CA HIS A 61 -12.31 13.74 11.46
C HIS A 61 -11.32 14.28 12.50
N THR A 62 -10.23 13.55 12.72
CA THR A 62 -9.17 13.98 13.64
C THR A 62 -8.57 15.33 13.26
N THR A 63 -8.21 15.52 11.98
CA THR A 63 -7.65 16.78 11.49
C THR A 63 -8.58 17.95 11.80
N ASN A 64 -9.87 17.79 11.50
CA ASN A 64 -10.86 18.86 11.69
C ASN A 64 -11.16 19.14 13.17
N LEU A 65 -11.15 18.13 14.04
CA LEU A 65 -11.23 18.34 15.49
C LEU A 65 -10.03 19.17 16.00
N VAL A 66 -8.83 18.89 15.52
CA VAL A 66 -7.63 19.65 15.89
C VAL A 66 -7.70 21.08 15.37
N LEU A 67 -7.97 21.28 14.07
CA LEU A 67 -8.11 22.59 13.47
C LEU A 67 -9.15 23.46 14.17
N GLY A 68 -10.29 22.86 14.54
CA GLY A 68 -11.37 23.55 15.25
C GLY A 68 -10.94 24.07 16.63
N ARG A 69 -10.01 23.44 17.35
CA ARG A 69 -9.45 23.94 18.63
C ARG A 69 -8.68 25.26 18.46
N PHE A 70 -8.17 25.53 17.24
CA PHE A 70 -7.46 26.76 16.88
C PHE A 70 -8.33 27.76 16.08
N GLY A 71 -9.65 27.53 16.01
CA GLY A 71 -10.55 28.41 15.26
C GLY A 71 -10.38 28.35 13.74
N LEU A 72 -9.72 27.29 13.23
CA LEU A 72 -9.50 27.10 11.80
C LEU A 72 -10.63 26.25 11.21
N GLY A 73 -10.99 26.54 9.95
CA GLY A 73 -12.10 25.90 9.26
C GLY A 73 -11.84 24.47 8.86
N PRO A 74 -12.90 23.63 8.68
CA PRO A 74 -12.71 22.24 8.32
C PRO A 74 -12.17 22.08 6.90
N LEU A 75 -11.39 21.00 6.71
CA LEU A 75 -10.95 20.51 5.41
C LEU A 75 -11.89 19.37 4.94
N SER A 76 -12.14 19.30 3.63
CA SER A 76 -12.83 18.18 3.01
C SER A 76 -11.93 16.93 2.96
N GLU A 77 -12.55 15.74 2.84
CA GLU A 77 -11.80 14.49 2.65
C GLU A 77 -10.90 14.52 1.43
N GLU A 78 -11.39 15.09 0.31
CA GLU A 78 -10.58 15.25 -0.91
C GLU A 78 -9.35 16.14 -0.70
N ARG A 79 -9.42 17.12 0.20
CA ARG A 79 -8.26 17.92 0.57
C ARG A 79 -7.32 17.14 1.45
N VAL A 80 -7.84 16.40 2.42
CA VAL A 80 -7.03 15.59 3.35
C VAL A 80 -6.33 14.45 2.62
N LYS A 81 -6.97 13.79 1.64
CA LYS A 81 -6.31 12.78 0.78
C LYS A 81 -5.02 13.31 0.16
N LYS A 82 -4.98 14.58 -0.27
CA LYS A 82 -3.78 15.20 -0.87
C LYS A 82 -2.71 15.62 0.15
N ILE A 83 -3.04 15.63 1.44
CA ILE A 83 -2.20 16.10 2.53
C ILE A 83 -1.46 14.95 3.20
N VAL A 84 -2.13 13.81 3.39
CA VAL A 84 -1.63 12.64 4.15
C VAL A 84 -0.59 11.82 3.39
N GLY A 85 0.08 10.88 4.08
CA GLY A 85 1.07 9.94 3.54
C GLY A 85 2.48 10.08 4.16
N ASP A 86 2.88 11.29 4.55
CA ASP A 86 4.23 11.59 5.06
C ASP A 86 4.31 11.70 6.60
N GLY A 87 3.32 11.13 7.30
CA GLY A 87 3.21 11.17 8.75
C GLY A 87 2.53 12.43 9.29
N TYR A 88 2.12 12.37 10.57
CA TYR A 88 1.21 13.35 11.16
C TYR A 88 1.76 14.77 11.25
N LYS A 89 3.09 14.96 11.42
CA LYS A 89 3.70 16.29 11.46
C LYS A 89 3.52 17.01 10.12
N LYS A 90 3.81 16.33 9.00
CA LYS A 90 3.60 16.87 7.66
C LYS A 90 2.12 17.07 7.35
N GLN A 91 1.27 16.17 7.82
CA GLN A 91 -0.18 16.32 7.71
C GLN A 91 -0.64 17.61 8.40
N MET A 92 -0.23 17.87 9.63
CA MET A 92 -0.63 19.09 10.35
C MET A 92 -0.05 20.35 9.74
N GLU A 93 1.23 20.36 9.34
CA GLU A 93 1.85 21.47 8.61
C GLU A 93 1.02 21.86 7.38
N ARG A 94 0.74 20.89 6.51
CA ARG A 94 -0.04 21.10 5.28
C ARG A 94 -1.50 21.51 5.56
N SER A 95 -2.09 21.00 6.64
CA SER A 95 -3.45 21.32 7.04
C SER A 95 -3.57 22.78 7.53
N LEU A 96 -2.62 23.24 8.36
CA LEU A 96 -2.57 24.62 8.80
C LEU A 96 -2.40 25.59 7.63
N LEU A 97 -1.45 25.29 6.74
CA LEU A 97 -1.26 26.07 5.50
C LEU A 97 -2.52 26.13 4.65
N ALA A 98 -3.24 25.02 4.52
CA ALA A 98 -4.48 24.93 3.74
C ALA A 98 -5.63 25.74 4.37
N CYS A 99 -5.61 25.95 5.69
CA CYS A 99 -6.57 26.78 6.42
C CYS A 99 -6.14 28.24 6.57
N GLY A 100 -5.02 28.65 5.95
CA GLY A 100 -4.58 30.04 5.93
C GLY A 100 -3.57 30.44 7.00
N ASP A 101 -3.12 29.52 7.85
CA ASP A 101 -2.01 29.72 8.80
C ASP A 101 -0.66 29.65 8.07
N LYS A 102 -0.36 30.68 7.27
CA LYS A 102 0.82 30.73 6.40
C LYS A 102 2.14 30.76 7.14
N GLU A 103 2.13 31.33 8.34
CA GLU A 103 3.32 31.45 9.19
C GLU A 103 3.48 30.24 10.12
N LEU A 104 2.56 29.25 10.05
CA LEU A 104 2.54 28.06 10.91
C LEU A 104 2.54 28.41 12.41
N ALA A 105 1.82 29.49 12.77
CA ALA A 105 1.79 30.00 14.14
C ALA A 105 1.30 28.97 15.16
N HIS A 106 0.42 28.05 14.73
CA HIS A 106 -0.16 27.01 15.58
C HIS A 106 0.56 25.64 15.47
N PHE A 107 1.66 25.55 14.70
CA PHE A 107 2.25 24.24 14.37
C PHE A 107 2.70 23.45 15.60
N GLU A 108 3.53 24.04 16.44
CA GLU A 108 4.07 23.34 17.62
C GLU A 108 2.97 22.98 18.64
N GLU A 109 1.98 23.86 18.81
CA GLU A 109 0.87 23.65 19.73
C GLU A 109 -0.11 22.57 19.24
N CYS A 110 -0.31 22.46 17.92
CA CYS A 110 -1.24 21.48 17.35
C CYS A 110 -0.72 20.03 17.41
N LEU A 111 0.59 19.80 17.45
CA LEU A 111 1.16 18.45 17.43
C LEU A 111 0.79 17.60 18.66
N PRO A 112 0.92 18.07 19.90
CA PRO A 112 0.44 17.30 21.06
C PRO A 112 -1.08 17.11 21.05
N VAL A 113 -1.83 18.14 20.62
CA VAL A 113 -3.30 18.06 20.46
C VAL A 113 -3.67 16.99 19.44
N TYR A 114 -2.98 16.95 18.29
CA TYR A 114 -3.23 15.90 17.28
C TYR A 114 -3.02 14.50 17.87
N ARG A 115 -1.93 14.27 18.58
CA ARG A 115 -1.64 12.94 19.17
C ARG A 115 -2.71 12.50 20.15
N GLU A 116 -3.23 13.41 20.98
CA GLU A 116 -4.32 13.15 21.90
C GLU A 116 -5.60 12.79 21.16
N VAL A 117 -6.06 13.67 20.26
CA VAL A 117 -7.30 13.48 19.49
C VAL A 117 -7.22 12.25 18.60
N PHE A 118 -6.07 12.00 17.95
CA PHE A 118 -5.90 10.83 17.09
C PHE A 118 -5.95 9.51 17.88
N ARG A 119 -5.41 9.48 19.09
CA ARG A 119 -5.49 8.29 19.95
C ARG A 119 -6.94 7.87 20.22
N GLU A 120 -7.85 8.84 20.36
CA GLU A 120 -9.26 8.58 20.62
C GLU A 120 -10.08 8.28 19.36
N ASN A 121 -9.61 8.74 18.19
CA ASN A 121 -10.39 8.72 16.95
C ASN A 121 -9.74 7.92 15.81
N CYS A 122 -8.60 7.26 16.03
CA CYS A 122 -7.87 6.54 14.97
C CYS A 122 -8.66 5.36 14.38
N LEU A 123 -9.68 4.87 15.07
CA LEU A 123 -10.57 3.79 14.61
C LEU A 123 -11.90 4.28 14.03
N TYR A 124 -12.09 5.59 13.90
CA TYR A 124 -13.34 6.15 13.42
C TYR A 124 -13.63 5.74 11.97
N ARG A 125 -14.69 4.94 11.77
CA ARG A 125 -15.19 4.46 10.48
C ARG A 125 -14.10 3.84 9.58
N LEU A 126 -13.27 2.96 10.16
CA LEU A 126 -12.29 2.20 9.39
C LEU A 126 -12.98 1.07 8.62
N GLU A 127 -12.67 0.97 7.34
CA GLU A 127 -13.20 -0.08 6.47
C GLU A 127 -12.09 -0.61 5.55
N PRO A 128 -12.02 -1.93 5.29
CA PRO A 128 -11.16 -2.44 4.23
C PRO A 128 -11.70 -1.98 2.87
N TYR A 129 -10.85 -1.81 1.88
CA TYR A 129 -11.32 -1.61 0.52
C TYR A 129 -12.05 -2.86 0.01
N GLU A 130 -13.03 -2.68 -0.88
CA GLU A 130 -13.77 -3.78 -1.50
C GLU A 130 -12.82 -4.74 -2.21
N GLY A 131 -12.96 -6.05 -1.99
CA GLY A 131 -12.07 -7.09 -2.53
C GLY A 131 -10.74 -7.25 -1.81
N MET A 132 -10.41 -6.39 -0.83
CA MET A 132 -9.12 -6.46 -0.12
C MET A 132 -8.99 -7.72 0.75
N ARG A 133 -10.08 -8.11 1.42
CA ARG A 133 -10.07 -9.34 2.24
C ARG A 133 -9.84 -10.58 1.38
N GLU A 134 -10.44 -10.63 0.21
CA GLU A 134 -10.29 -11.70 -0.77
C GLU A 134 -8.86 -11.77 -1.31
N LEU A 135 -8.26 -10.63 -1.66
CA LEU A 135 -6.87 -10.54 -2.10
C LEU A 135 -5.90 -11.06 -1.03
N LEU A 136 -6.04 -10.57 0.21
CA LEU A 136 -5.20 -10.98 1.33
C LEU A 136 -5.36 -12.48 1.66
N ALA A 137 -6.60 -13.00 1.59
CA ALA A 137 -6.88 -14.41 1.81
C ALA A 137 -6.26 -15.30 0.72
N ALA A 138 -6.33 -14.87 -0.54
CA ALA A 138 -5.71 -15.57 -1.67
C ALA A 138 -4.19 -15.60 -1.56
N MET A 139 -3.55 -14.48 -1.17
CA MET A 139 -2.11 -14.44 -0.91
C MET A 139 -1.71 -15.39 0.21
N LYS A 140 -2.45 -15.42 1.33
CA LYS A 140 -2.20 -16.36 2.44
C LYS A 140 -2.35 -17.82 2.03
N ALA A 141 -3.40 -18.15 1.28
CA ALA A 141 -3.62 -19.50 0.79
C ALA A 141 -2.52 -19.95 -0.19
N ALA A 142 -1.92 -19.01 -0.92
CA ALA A 142 -0.73 -19.25 -1.75
C ALA A 142 0.58 -19.32 -0.94
N GLY A 143 0.52 -19.18 0.40
CA GLY A 143 1.67 -19.28 1.30
C GLY A 143 2.51 -18.01 1.41
N TRP A 144 1.97 -16.85 1.00
CA TRP A 144 2.69 -15.58 1.11
C TRP A 144 2.75 -15.09 2.55
N LYS A 145 3.85 -14.44 2.89
CA LYS A 145 3.99 -13.63 4.11
C LYS A 145 3.43 -12.24 3.86
N LEU A 146 2.63 -11.75 4.79
CA LEU A 146 1.99 -10.43 4.69
C LEU A 146 2.51 -9.52 5.80
N ALA A 147 3.02 -8.35 5.43
CA ALA A 147 3.48 -7.36 6.39
C ALA A 147 2.93 -5.98 6.09
N VAL A 148 2.87 -5.13 7.12
CA VAL A 148 2.50 -3.72 7.00
C VAL A 148 3.69 -2.84 7.35
N LEU A 149 3.96 -1.83 6.50
CA LEU A 149 4.94 -0.77 6.74
C LEU A 149 4.27 0.59 6.51
N THR A 150 4.13 1.38 7.59
CA THR A 150 3.37 2.63 7.54
C THR A 150 4.08 3.78 8.26
N ASN A 151 3.84 5.02 7.80
CA ASN A 151 4.26 6.25 8.50
C ASN A 151 3.30 6.66 9.64
N LYS A 152 2.27 5.86 9.90
CA LYS A 152 1.39 6.00 11.08
C LYS A 152 2.14 5.59 12.34
N PRO A 153 1.93 6.21 13.52
CA PRO A 153 2.52 5.77 14.78
C PRO A 153 2.32 4.26 15.00
N HIS A 154 3.37 3.57 15.43
CA HIS A 154 3.43 2.10 15.47
C HIS A 154 2.27 1.46 16.23
N ASP A 155 1.99 1.96 17.43
CA ASP A 155 0.88 1.50 18.28
C ASP A 155 -0.50 1.71 17.61
N ARG A 156 -0.70 2.84 16.93
CA ARG A 156 -1.94 3.15 16.19
C ARG A 156 -2.05 2.35 14.90
N GLY A 157 -0.92 2.04 14.26
CA GLY A 157 -0.88 1.14 13.10
C GLY A 157 -1.35 -0.27 13.47
N ILE A 158 -0.80 -0.83 14.55
CA ILE A 158 -1.22 -2.15 15.07
C ILE A 158 -2.72 -2.14 15.41
N GLU A 159 -3.17 -1.16 16.18
CA GLU A 159 -4.56 -1.05 16.60
C GLU A 159 -5.53 -0.97 15.41
N SER A 160 -5.19 -0.17 14.38
CA SER A 160 -6.01 -0.06 13.17
C SER A 160 -6.08 -1.38 12.40
N VAL A 161 -4.95 -2.08 12.23
CA VAL A 161 -4.89 -3.38 11.55
C VAL A 161 -5.68 -4.44 12.32
N GLU A 162 -5.49 -4.53 13.63
CA GLU A 162 -6.16 -5.52 14.47
C GLU A 162 -7.67 -5.28 14.56
N ALA A 163 -8.12 -4.02 14.56
CA ALA A 163 -9.54 -3.68 14.55
C ALA A 163 -10.25 -4.14 13.26
N VAL A 164 -9.56 -4.08 12.11
CA VAL A 164 -10.17 -4.42 10.80
C VAL A 164 -9.98 -5.89 10.44
N TYR A 165 -8.79 -6.45 10.68
CA TYR A 165 -8.42 -7.79 10.20
C TYR A 165 -8.31 -8.83 11.31
N GLY A 166 -8.23 -8.41 12.56
CA GLY A 166 -7.99 -9.29 13.71
C GLY A 166 -6.51 -9.41 14.08
N LYS A 167 -6.29 -9.77 15.34
CA LYS A 167 -4.94 -9.94 15.88
C LYS A 167 -4.19 -11.08 15.20
N GLY A 168 -2.93 -10.82 14.83
CA GLY A 168 -2.07 -11.83 14.18
C GLY A 168 -2.44 -12.15 12.73
N TYR A 169 -3.27 -11.32 12.09
CA TYR A 169 -3.59 -11.52 10.68
C TYR A 169 -2.38 -11.28 9.78
N PHE A 170 -1.58 -10.26 10.06
CA PHE A 170 -0.32 -9.99 9.37
C PHE A 170 0.86 -10.59 10.14
N ASP A 171 1.86 -11.09 9.41
CA ASP A 171 3.06 -11.74 9.99
C ASP A 171 3.98 -10.71 10.66
N TYR A 172 3.96 -9.45 10.18
CA TYR A 172 4.71 -8.35 10.77
C TYR A 172 4.05 -7.00 10.50
N ILE A 173 4.09 -6.11 11.49
CA ILE A 173 3.58 -4.72 11.38
C ILE A 173 4.67 -3.79 11.88
N LEU A 174 5.05 -2.80 11.06
CA LEU A 174 6.02 -1.77 11.40
C LEU A 174 5.43 -0.40 11.08
N GLY A 175 5.19 0.40 12.12
CA GLY A 175 4.81 1.81 12.00
C GLY A 175 5.95 2.73 12.43
N GLU A 176 5.67 4.06 12.40
CA GLU A 176 6.61 5.08 12.85
C GLU A 176 6.99 4.86 14.32
N GLN A 177 8.28 4.82 14.59
CA GLN A 177 8.84 4.79 15.94
C GLN A 177 10.25 5.40 15.97
N GLU A 178 10.70 5.77 17.16
CA GLU A 178 12.01 6.37 17.34
C GLU A 178 13.14 5.45 16.86
N GLY A 179 14.16 6.05 16.22
CA GLY A 179 15.32 5.32 15.71
C GLY A 179 15.11 4.57 14.39
N ILE A 180 13.93 4.69 13.77
CA ILE A 180 13.66 4.17 12.43
C ILE A 180 13.25 5.32 11.52
N PRO A 181 14.01 5.58 10.44
CA PRO A 181 13.61 6.57 9.43
C PRO A 181 12.25 6.22 8.81
N LYS A 182 11.46 7.27 8.52
CA LYS A 182 10.16 7.12 7.85
C LYS A 182 10.32 6.82 6.37
N LYS A 183 9.29 6.22 5.77
CA LYS A 183 9.15 6.19 4.31
C LYS A 183 9.28 7.61 3.73
N PRO A 184 10.01 7.82 2.64
CA PRO A 184 10.51 6.83 1.67
C PRO A 184 11.91 6.26 1.98
N ASP A 185 12.45 6.41 3.20
CA ASP A 185 13.69 5.72 3.57
C ASP A 185 13.45 4.19 3.55
N PRO A 186 14.37 3.40 2.95
CA PRO A 186 14.18 1.96 2.79
C PRO A 186 14.41 1.15 4.07
N GLU A 187 14.93 1.75 5.13
CA GLU A 187 15.29 1.04 6.38
C GLU A 187 14.11 0.24 6.96
N GLY A 188 12.90 0.82 6.93
CA GLY A 188 11.69 0.12 7.38
C GLY A 188 11.42 -1.16 6.58
N ALA A 189 11.57 -1.10 5.25
CA ALA A 189 11.38 -2.25 4.38
C ALA A 189 12.46 -3.33 4.62
N TYR A 190 13.72 -2.93 4.81
CA TYR A 190 14.81 -3.86 5.15
C TYR A 190 14.55 -4.58 6.48
N ARG A 191 14.05 -3.88 7.50
CA ARG A 191 13.69 -4.49 8.79
C ARG A 191 12.56 -5.49 8.65
N VAL A 192 11.52 -5.16 7.86
CA VAL A 192 10.41 -6.07 7.58
C VAL A 192 10.93 -7.33 6.88
N MET A 193 11.69 -7.19 5.80
CA MET A 193 12.25 -8.32 5.07
C MET A 193 13.13 -9.21 5.95
N LYS A 194 13.98 -8.59 6.78
CA LYS A 194 14.84 -9.32 7.74
C LYS A 194 14.02 -10.10 8.77
N ALA A 195 12.98 -9.47 9.34
CA ALA A 195 12.11 -10.11 10.31
C ALA A 195 11.36 -11.31 9.73
N LEU A 196 10.94 -11.22 8.47
CA LEU A 196 10.25 -12.28 7.76
C LEU A 196 11.19 -13.30 7.11
N GLY A 197 12.49 -13.03 7.03
CA GLY A 197 13.45 -13.90 6.36
C GLY A 197 13.19 -14.04 4.86
N VAL A 198 12.82 -12.94 4.19
CA VAL A 198 12.56 -12.87 2.75
C VAL A 198 13.58 -11.99 2.06
N LYS A 199 13.80 -12.23 0.75
CA LYS A 199 14.66 -11.40 -0.08
C LYS A 199 13.83 -10.38 -0.86
N ALA A 200 14.47 -9.29 -1.30
CA ALA A 200 13.82 -8.25 -2.09
C ALA A 200 13.23 -8.80 -3.41
N GLU A 201 13.93 -9.72 -4.06
CA GLU A 201 13.48 -10.36 -5.30
C GLU A 201 12.18 -11.16 -5.17
N ASP A 202 11.85 -11.64 -3.95
CA ASP A 202 10.66 -12.45 -3.65
C ASP A 202 9.52 -11.62 -3.04
N CYS A 203 9.71 -10.29 -2.93
CA CYS A 203 8.81 -9.42 -2.18
C CYS A 203 8.24 -8.32 -3.06
N LEU A 204 6.92 -8.08 -2.96
CA LEU A 204 6.24 -6.90 -3.48
C LEU A 204 6.11 -5.84 -2.40
N TYR A 205 6.11 -4.58 -2.81
CA TYR A 205 5.71 -3.46 -1.98
C TYR A 205 4.47 -2.78 -2.57
N MET A 206 3.38 -2.73 -1.82
CA MET A 206 2.11 -2.13 -2.26
C MET A 206 1.81 -0.85 -1.51
N GLY A 207 1.45 0.19 -2.24
CA GLY A 207 1.02 1.46 -1.67
C GLY A 207 0.28 2.34 -2.66
N ASP A 208 -0.35 3.39 -2.14
CA ASP A 208 -1.24 4.28 -2.90
C ASP A 208 -0.67 5.70 -3.09
N THR A 209 0.57 5.95 -2.66
CA THR A 209 1.20 7.27 -2.75
C THR A 209 2.56 7.25 -3.43
N ASN A 210 3.04 8.43 -3.85
CA ASN A 210 4.40 8.62 -4.34
C ASN A 210 5.48 8.23 -3.30
N THR A 211 5.17 8.37 -2.01
CA THR A 211 6.04 7.94 -0.91
C THR A 211 6.26 6.43 -0.94
N ASP A 212 5.22 5.67 -1.24
CA ASP A 212 5.27 4.21 -1.34
C ASP A 212 6.08 3.76 -2.56
N MET A 213 5.83 4.37 -3.71
CA MET A 213 6.57 4.08 -4.93
C MET A 213 8.07 4.33 -4.74
N ARG A 214 8.43 5.44 -4.08
CA ARG A 214 9.83 5.74 -3.73
C ARG A 214 10.40 4.76 -2.71
N THR A 215 9.60 4.33 -1.73
CA THR A 215 10.04 3.33 -0.74
C THR A 215 10.39 2.02 -1.43
N ALA A 216 9.53 1.54 -2.33
CA ALA A 216 9.79 0.35 -3.13
C ALA A 216 11.08 0.48 -3.94
N ALA A 217 11.22 1.57 -4.69
CA ALA A 217 12.41 1.82 -5.51
C ALA A 217 13.69 1.89 -4.67
N ASN A 218 13.68 2.62 -3.54
CA ASN A 218 14.82 2.76 -2.65
C ASN A 218 15.22 1.44 -1.97
N ALA A 219 14.24 0.57 -1.73
CA ALA A 219 14.47 -0.76 -1.12
C ALA A 219 14.78 -1.85 -2.16
N GLY A 220 14.74 -1.55 -3.46
CA GLY A 220 14.94 -2.53 -4.53
C GLY A 220 13.82 -3.54 -4.67
N LEU A 221 12.58 -3.15 -4.32
CA LEU A 221 11.37 -3.96 -4.38
C LEU A 221 10.57 -3.66 -5.64
N ASP A 222 9.90 -4.68 -6.20
CA ASP A 222 8.89 -4.44 -7.22
C ASP A 222 7.67 -3.77 -6.58
N ALA A 223 7.24 -2.63 -7.17
CA ALA A 223 6.14 -1.84 -6.66
C ALA A 223 4.79 -2.28 -7.22
N VAL A 224 3.77 -2.22 -6.38
CA VAL A 224 2.35 -2.30 -6.74
C VAL A 224 1.69 -0.97 -6.40
N GLY A 225 1.20 -0.27 -7.42
CA GLY A 225 0.40 0.95 -7.25
C GLY A 225 -1.06 0.62 -7.00
N ALA A 226 -1.59 1.03 -5.86
CA ALA A 226 -2.98 0.88 -5.44
C ALA A 226 -3.79 2.11 -5.88
N ALA A 227 -4.29 2.11 -7.13
CA ALA A 227 -4.98 3.28 -7.70
C ALA A 227 -6.35 3.57 -7.07
N TRP A 228 -6.89 2.63 -6.30
CA TRP A 228 -8.11 2.84 -5.48
C TRP A 228 -7.90 3.73 -4.26
N GLY A 229 -6.63 4.05 -3.92
CA GLY A 229 -6.27 4.80 -2.72
C GLY A 229 -6.42 6.31 -2.83
N PHE A 230 -5.62 7.07 -2.08
CA PHE A 230 -5.78 8.51 -1.92
C PHE A 230 -5.26 9.32 -3.11
N ARG A 231 -4.23 8.83 -3.85
CA ARG A 231 -3.58 9.60 -4.94
C ARG A 231 -4.11 9.28 -6.32
N GLY A 232 -4.64 8.07 -6.52
CA GLY A 232 -5.16 7.63 -7.81
C GLY A 232 -4.07 7.25 -8.83
N ARG A 233 -4.53 6.78 -9.99
CA ARG A 233 -3.71 6.16 -11.04
C ARG A 233 -2.63 7.10 -11.61
N GLU A 234 -3.01 8.34 -11.95
CA GLU A 234 -2.13 9.28 -12.65
C GLU A 234 -0.81 9.57 -11.89
N GLU A 235 -0.90 9.78 -10.57
CA GLU A 235 0.29 10.02 -9.74
C GLU A 235 1.18 8.78 -9.66
N LEU A 236 0.58 7.59 -9.54
CA LEU A 236 1.32 6.34 -9.37
C LEU A 236 1.97 5.86 -10.68
N GLU A 237 1.30 6.04 -11.81
CA GLU A 237 1.79 5.64 -13.14
C GLU A 237 3.11 6.33 -13.51
N ALA A 238 3.31 7.57 -13.04
CA ALA A 238 4.56 8.32 -13.23
C ALA A 238 5.79 7.65 -12.61
N PHE A 239 5.61 6.71 -11.68
CA PHE A 239 6.68 5.93 -11.06
C PHE A 239 6.91 4.57 -11.72
N HIS A 240 6.15 4.22 -12.76
CA HIS A 240 6.27 2.96 -13.49
C HIS A 240 6.27 1.72 -12.58
N PRO A 241 5.27 1.54 -11.68
CA PRO A 241 5.21 0.38 -10.82
C PRO A 241 5.09 -0.91 -11.65
N LYS A 242 5.54 -2.03 -11.10
CA LYS A 242 5.45 -3.35 -11.74
C LYS A 242 4.00 -3.75 -12.02
N PHE A 243 3.11 -3.46 -11.08
CA PHE A 243 1.67 -3.60 -11.21
C PHE A 243 1.00 -2.29 -10.83
N LEU A 244 -0.05 -1.93 -11.55
CA LEU A 244 -0.89 -0.77 -11.26
C LEU A 244 -2.35 -1.20 -11.46
N ALA A 245 -3.08 -1.30 -10.35
CA ALA A 245 -4.44 -1.84 -10.34
C ALA A 245 -5.44 -0.80 -9.81
N ASP A 246 -6.64 -0.79 -10.38
CA ASP A 246 -7.74 0.09 -9.96
C ASP A 246 -8.57 -0.52 -8.84
N SER A 247 -8.38 -1.82 -8.56
CA SER A 247 -9.03 -2.51 -7.45
C SER A 247 -8.22 -3.70 -6.94
N PRO A 248 -8.44 -4.13 -5.68
CA PRO A 248 -7.84 -5.37 -5.16
C PRO A 248 -8.19 -6.61 -5.99
N GLY A 249 -9.41 -6.65 -6.57
CA GLY A 249 -9.84 -7.75 -7.44
C GLY A 249 -9.05 -7.82 -8.75
N GLU A 250 -8.78 -6.67 -9.38
CA GLU A 250 -7.91 -6.61 -10.57
C GLU A 250 -6.49 -7.08 -10.26
N LEU A 251 -5.93 -6.64 -9.13
CA LEU A 251 -4.60 -7.10 -8.72
C LEU A 251 -4.55 -8.60 -8.47
N LEU A 252 -5.58 -9.18 -7.87
CA LEU A 252 -5.68 -10.62 -7.66
C LEU A 252 -5.57 -11.38 -9.00
N GLU A 253 -6.26 -10.88 -10.04
CA GLU A 253 -6.21 -11.44 -11.39
C GLU A 253 -4.82 -11.26 -12.03
N MET A 254 -4.19 -10.08 -11.89
CA MET A 254 -2.84 -9.81 -12.40
C MET A 254 -1.78 -10.72 -11.77
N LEU A 255 -1.94 -11.06 -10.49
CA LEU A 255 -1.03 -11.96 -9.77
C LEU A 255 -1.32 -13.44 -10.05
N GLY A 256 -2.38 -13.78 -10.79
CA GLY A 256 -2.78 -15.14 -11.08
C GLY A 256 -3.16 -15.96 -9.84
N LEU A 257 -3.63 -15.29 -8.79
CA LEU A 257 -4.07 -15.93 -7.56
C LEU A 257 -5.52 -16.40 -7.68
N GLU A 258 -5.83 -17.55 -7.08
CA GLU A 258 -7.19 -18.10 -7.10
C GLU A 258 -8.06 -17.42 -6.04
N LYS A 259 -9.33 -17.15 -6.41
CA LYS A 259 -10.33 -16.72 -5.42
C LYS A 259 -10.72 -17.92 -4.56
N PHE A 260 -10.57 -17.80 -3.25
CA PHE A 260 -11.13 -18.76 -2.31
C PHE A 260 -12.50 -18.26 -1.84
N TYR A 261 -13.53 -19.04 -2.12
CA TYR A 261 -14.91 -18.79 -1.70
C TYR A 261 -15.21 -19.52 -0.39
#